data_fbd5c0c70bf7a952191d2024ba16a68c
#
_entry.id   fbd5c0c70bf7a952191d2024ba16a68c
#
_cell.length_a   1.000
_cell.length_b   1.000
_cell.length_c   1.000
_cell.angle_alpha   90.00
_cell.angle_beta   90.00
_cell.angle_gamma   90.00
#
_symmetry.space_group_name_H-M   'P 1'
#
loop_
_entity.id
_entity.type
_entity.pdbx_description
1 polymer ?
#
loop_
_entity_poly.entity_id
_entity_poly.type
_entity_poly.pdbx_seq_one_letter_code
_entity_poly.pdbx_strand_id
1 'polypeptide(L)'
;MTARNWSEQLVPKGQDMLANRLTPILNVSDIQQSFVWFEKLGWKKSWDWGTPPDFGGVCSGECEIFLCQDAQGGRGKSALEKTFGPQGDDAADKGVWMSIWVDDVDAIHRHCLEQGLEVTWPPTDMPWNVREMHVRHPDGHVFRISRGLEETV
;
A
#
# COMPACT_ATOMS: atom_id res chain seq x y z
N MET A 1 6.00 23.54 2.53
CA MET A 1 5.08 23.27 3.65
C MET A 1 5.89 22.82 4.85
N THR A 2 5.84 23.58 5.89
CA THR A 2 6.56 23.25 7.13
C THR A 2 5.82 22.15 7.86
N ALA A 3 6.54 21.10 8.22
CA ALA A 3 5.97 20.05 9.05
C ALA A 3 5.57 20.65 10.40
N ARG A 4 4.36 20.34 10.83
CA ARG A 4 3.90 20.75 12.16
C ARG A 4 4.40 19.77 13.18
N ASN A 5 4.94 20.29 14.24
CA ASN A 5 5.31 19.49 15.38
C ASN A 5 4.14 19.46 16.38
N TRP A 6 3.23 18.55 16.13
CA TRP A 6 2.01 18.43 16.92
C TRP A 6 2.27 18.04 18.36
N SER A 7 3.30 17.22 18.58
CA SER A 7 3.60 16.71 19.92
C SER A 7 4.03 17.83 20.88
N GLU A 8 4.78 18.78 20.40
CA GLU A 8 5.25 19.88 21.23
C GLU A 8 4.15 20.88 21.59
N GLN A 9 3.12 20.96 20.73
CA GLN A 9 2.08 21.98 20.88
C GLN A 9 0.88 21.48 21.67
N LEU A 10 0.56 20.20 21.64
CA LEU A 10 -0.73 19.68 22.06
C LEU A 10 -0.66 18.73 23.24
N VAL A 11 0.48 18.13 23.53
CA VAL A 11 0.58 17.10 24.57
C VAL A 11 1.62 17.52 25.60
N PRO A 12 1.24 17.55 26.89
CA PRO A 12 2.20 17.85 27.95
C PRO A 12 3.32 16.81 27.98
N LYS A 13 4.54 17.32 28.18
CA LYS A 13 5.73 16.50 28.31
C LYS A 13 5.56 15.49 29.44
N GLY A 14 5.89 14.24 29.18
CA GLY A 14 5.76 13.15 30.14
C GLY A 14 4.44 12.38 30.05
N GLN A 15 3.50 12.87 29.23
CA GLN A 15 2.24 12.19 28.96
C GLN A 15 2.10 11.82 27.48
N ASP A 16 3.20 11.91 26.73
CA ASP A 16 3.20 11.67 25.31
C ASP A 16 3.05 10.20 25.02
N MET A 17 1.88 9.82 24.47
CA MET A 17 1.64 8.50 23.92
C MET A 17 1.44 8.59 22.41
N LEU A 18 2.13 9.53 21.79
CA LEU A 18 2.00 9.77 20.37
C LEU A 18 2.83 8.77 19.58
N ALA A 19 2.26 8.29 18.50
CA ALA A 19 3.00 7.44 17.58
C ALA A 19 4.02 8.28 16.81
N ASN A 20 5.23 7.76 16.67
CA ASN A 20 6.28 8.43 15.89
C ASN A 20 6.24 8.00 14.41
N ARG A 21 5.87 6.79 14.15
CA ARG A 21 5.88 6.23 12.80
C ARG A 21 4.99 5.00 12.75
N LEU A 22 4.45 4.72 11.60
CA LEU A 22 3.68 3.51 11.36
C LEU A 22 4.30 2.76 10.19
N THR A 23 4.52 1.46 10.35
CA THR A 23 5.00 0.60 9.27
C THR A 23 4.05 -0.57 9.12
N PRO A 24 3.35 -0.70 8.00
CA PRO A 24 2.51 -1.87 7.77
C PRO A 24 3.38 -3.11 7.55
N ILE A 25 2.89 -4.26 8.03
CA ILE A 25 3.51 -5.56 7.80
C ILE A 25 2.48 -6.41 7.07
N LEU A 26 2.79 -6.80 5.84
CA LEU A 26 1.89 -7.61 5.04
C LEU A 26 2.24 -9.08 5.17
N ASN A 27 1.20 -9.90 5.38
CA ASN A 27 1.34 -11.35 5.30
C ASN A 27 1.45 -11.77 3.84
N VAL A 28 2.54 -12.42 3.48
CA VAL A 28 2.76 -12.89 2.10
C VAL A 28 3.00 -14.40 2.10
N SER A 29 2.59 -15.05 1.04
CA SER A 29 2.76 -16.51 0.89
C SER A 29 4.15 -16.88 0.43
N ASP A 30 4.81 -16.00 -0.32
CA ASP A 30 6.14 -16.22 -0.89
C ASP A 30 6.86 -14.86 -0.93
N ILE A 31 7.81 -14.68 -0.04
CA ILE A 31 8.48 -13.37 0.10
C ILE A 31 9.34 -13.02 -1.12
N GLN A 32 9.96 -14.00 -1.76
CA GLN A 32 10.77 -13.75 -2.95
C GLN A 32 9.90 -13.27 -4.10
N GLN A 33 8.75 -13.91 -4.29
CA GLN A 33 7.77 -13.49 -5.28
C GLN A 33 7.26 -12.07 -4.98
N SER A 34 7.05 -11.76 -3.71
CA SER A 34 6.62 -10.42 -3.31
C SER A 34 7.68 -9.36 -3.59
N PHE A 35 8.94 -9.64 -3.33
CA PHE A 35 10.01 -8.72 -3.70
C PHE A 35 10.02 -8.43 -5.20
N VAL A 36 9.86 -9.46 -6.03
CA VAL A 36 9.78 -9.29 -7.49
C VAL A 36 8.57 -8.47 -7.88
N TRP A 37 7.42 -8.72 -7.26
CA TRP A 37 6.20 -7.98 -7.54
C TRP A 37 6.37 -6.49 -7.22
N PHE A 38 6.96 -6.17 -6.07
CA PHE A 38 7.20 -4.78 -5.69
C PHE A 38 8.21 -4.10 -6.62
N GLU A 39 9.23 -4.82 -7.10
CA GLU A 39 10.13 -4.29 -8.12
C GLU A 39 9.37 -3.90 -9.38
N LYS A 40 8.45 -4.74 -9.82
CA LYS A 40 7.60 -4.44 -10.98
C LYS A 40 6.72 -3.22 -10.74
N LEU A 41 6.29 -2.98 -9.51
CA LEU A 41 5.55 -1.77 -9.15
C LEU A 41 6.44 -0.52 -9.12
N GLY A 42 7.74 -0.70 -9.11
CA GLY A 42 8.70 0.40 -9.05
C GLY A 42 9.30 0.63 -7.66
N TRP A 43 9.02 -0.25 -6.75
CA TRP A 43 9.58 -0.21 -5.39
C TRP A 43 10.89 -0.97 -5.35
N LYS A 44 11.67 -0.78 -4.29
CA LYS A 44 12.94 -1.46 -4.08
C LYS A 44 12.91 -2.27 -2.79
N LYS A 45 13.56 -3.44 -2.82
CA LYS A 45 13.85 -4.16 -1.60
C LYS A 45 14.83 -3.34 -0.76
N SER A 46 14.49 -3.07 0.48
CA SER A 46 15.33 -2.31 1.41
C SER A 46 16.19 -3.21 2.29
N TRP A 47 15.65 -4.35 2.70
CA TRP A 47 16.36 -5.32 3.54
C TRP A 47 15.64 -6.65 3.53
N ASP A 48 16.33 -7.71 3.97
CA ASP A 48 15.71 -8.99 4.28
C ASP A 48 16.40 -9.62 5.49
N TRP A 49 15.75 -10.61 6.08
CA TRP A 49 16.24 -11.33 7.23
C TRP A 49 15.83 -12.79 7.15
N GLY A 50 16.75 -13.67 7.54
CA GLY A 50 16.52 -15.11 7.55
C GLY A 50 17.31 -15.82 6.45
N THR A 51 17.50 -17.12 6.60
CA THR A 51 18.20 -17.97 5.64
C THR A 51 17.40 -19.26 5.42
N PRO A 52 16.60 -19.36 4.36
CA PRO A 52 16.26 -18.31 3.39
C PRO A 52 15.43 -17.18 4.02
N PRO A 53 15.37 -15.99 3.40
CA PRO A 53 14.61 -14.89 3.98
C PRO A 53 13.13 -15.19 4.11
N ASP A 54 12.54 -14.81 5.25
CA ASP A 54 11.10 -14.89 5.50
C ASP A 54 10.53 -13.56 6.00
N PHE A 55 11.37 -12.57 6.21
CA PHE A 55 10.98 -11.23 6.62
C PHE A 55 11.81 -10.22 5.83
N GLY A 56 11.24 -9.07 5.52
CA GLY A 56 11.96 -8.04 4.81
C GLY A 56 11.17 -6.77 4.64
N GLY A 57 11.73 -5.85 3.89
CA GLY A 57 11.10 -4.57 3.61
C GLY A 57 11.26 -4.15 2.16
N VAL A 58 10.31 -3.39 1.69
CA VAL A 58 10.33 -2.71 0.39
C VAL A 58 10.09 -1.23 0.61
N CYS A 59 10.69 -0.40 -0.21
CA CYS A 59 10.59 1.04 -0.05
C CYS A 59 10.44 1.76 -1.39
N SER A 60 9.82 2.94 -1.31
CA SER A 60 9.73 3.89 -2.41
C SER A 60 9.69 5.30 -1.80
N GLY A 61 10.67 6.12 -2.15
CA GLY A 61 10.84 7.40 -1.49
C GLY A 61 11.00 7.22 0.02
N GLU A 62 10.17 7.89 0.80
CA GLU A 62 10.18 7.79 2.26
C GLU A 62 9.23 6.72 2.79
N CYS A 63 8.53 6.01 1.91
CA CYS A 63 7.57 4.99 2.29
C CYS A 63 8.25 3.64 2.42
N GLU A 64 7.87 2.89 3.44
CA GLU A 64 8.37 1.52 3.65
C GLU A 64 7.22 0.61 4.05
N ILE A 65 7.22 -0.59 3.51
CA ILE A 65 6.28 -1.67 3.85
C ILE A 65 7.12 -2.89 4.21
N PHE A 66 6.80 -3.51 5.33
CA PHE A 66 7.42 -4.80 5.69
C PHE A 66 6.60 -5.95 5.12
N LEU A 67 7.30 -7.01 4.76
CA LEU A 67 6.71 -8.25 4.27
C LEU A 67 7.15 -9.37 5.21
N CYS A 68 6.22 -10.22 5.60
CA CYS A 68 6.53 -11.36 6.44
C CYS A 68 5.82 -12.60 5.90
N GLN A 69 6.58 -13.63 5.61
CA GLN A 69 6.03 -14.87 5.07
C GLN A 69 5.28 -15.63 6.14
N ASP A 70 4.06 -16.04 5.84
CA ASP A 70 3.18 -16.79 6.75
C ASP A 70 2.98 -16.12 8.11
N ALA A 71 2.86 -14.80 8.09
CA ALA A 71 2.73 -13.97 9.28
C ALA A 71 1.29 -13.89 9.77
N GLN A 72 1.12 -13.10 10.81
CA GLN A 72 -0.20 -12.67 11.25
C GLN A 72 -0.81 -11.72 10.22
N GLY A 73 -2.09 -11.55 10.27
CA GLY A 73 -2.80 -10.69 9.32
C GLY A 73 -3.35 -11.48 8.15
N GLY A 74 -4.30 -10.87 7.48
CA GLY A 74 -5.03 -11.50 6.39
C GLY A 74 -4.26 -11.50 5.09
N ARG A 75 -4.56 -12.49 4.28
CA ARG A 75 -4.23 -12.53 2.86
C ARG A 75 -5.33 -13.31 2.16
N GLY A 76 -5.46 -13.12 0.87
CA GLY A 76 -6.49 -13.76 0.08
C GLY A 76 -7.21 -12.75 -0.78
N LYS A 77 -7.77 -13.22 -1.88
CA LYS A 77 -8.47 -12.38 -2.83
C LYS A 77 -9.96 -12.46 -2.58
N SER A 78 -10.61 -11.31 -2.59
CA SER A 78 -12.07 -11.25 -2.65
C SER A 78 -12.54 -11.91 -3.95
N ALA A 79 -13.70 -12.57 -3.89
CA ALA A 79 -14.37 -13.05 -5.09
C ALA A 79 -14.84 -11.91 -6.00
N LEU A 80 -14.92 -10.68 -5.46
CA LEU A 80 -15.26 -9.49 -6.23
C LEU A 80 -13.99 -8.93 -6.87
N GLU A 81 -14.04 -8.66 -8.15
CA GLU A 81 -12.94 -8.04 -8.88
C GLU A 81 -12.75 -6.58 -8.51
N LYS A 82 -13.83 -5.93 -8.04
CA LYS A 82 -13.82 -4.52 -7.67
C LYS A 82 -13.54 -4.36 -6.20
N THR A 83 -12.70 -3.38 -5.88
CA THR A 83 -12.37 -3.04 -4.50
C THR A 83 -13.44 -2.20 -3.83
N PHE A 84 -14.34 -1.61 -4.60
CA PHE A 84 -15.42 -0.76 -4.09
C PHE A 84 -16.69 -1.54 -3.81
N GLY A 85 -17.48 -0.98 -2.92
CA GLY A 85 -18.80 -1.47 -2.61
C GLY A 85 -18.80 -2.49 -1.48
N PRO A 86 -19.96 -3.01 -1.17
CA PRO A 86 -20.09 -3.98 -0.10
C PRO A 86 -19.27 -5.21 -0.43
N GLN A 87 -18.37 -5.52 0.44
CA GLN A 87 -17.61 -6.75 0.38
C GLN A 87 -18.51 -7.88 0.86
N GLY A 88 -18.40 -9.04 0.23
CA GLY A 88 -19.12 -10.20 0.67
C GLY A 88 -18.69 -10.67 2.06
N ASP A 89 -19.33 -11.69 2.56
CA ASP A 89 -19.13 -12.18 3.92
C ASP A 89 -17.79 -12.90 4.14
N ASP A 90 -16.97 -13.03 3.10
CA ASP A 90 -15.67 -13.71 3.15
C ASP A 90 -14.57 -12.80 3.66
N ALA A 91 -14.85 -12.03 4.70
CA ALA A 91 -13.89 -11.07 5.24
C ALA A 91 -12.60 -11.70 5.78
N ALA A 92 -12.65 -13.00 6.11
CA ALA A 92 -11.52 -13.71 6.67
C ALA A 92 -10.37 -13.94 5.67
N ASP A 93 -10.70 -13.96 4.38
CA ASP A 93 -9.74 -14.31 3.32
C ASP A 93 -9.41 -13.12 2.42
N LYS A 94 -9.25 -11.95 3.02
CA LYS A 94 -8.93 -10.73 2.27
C LYS A 94 -7.60 -10.15 2.71
N GLY A 95 -6.86 -9.67 1.73
CA GLY A 95 -5.67 -8.89 1.99
C GLY A 95 -5.98 -7.49 2.52
N VAL A 96 -4.94 -6.72 2.72
CA VAL A 96 -5.03 -5.35 3.24
C VAL A 96 -5.27 -4.38 2.09
N TRP A 97 -6.07 -3.36 2.34
CA TRP A 97 -6.29 -2.24 1.42
C TRP A 97 -5.62 -1.00 2.00
N MET A 98 -4.74 -0.38 1.23
CA MET A 98 -4.02 0.81 1.71
C MET A 98 -3.83 1.82 0.58
N SER A 99 -3.73 3.08 0.96
CA SER A 99 -3.50 4.18 0.02
C SER A 99 -2.03 4.51 -0.08
N ILE A 100 -1.59 4.71 -1.31
CA ILE A 100 -0.28 5.26 -1.63
C ILE A 100 -0.51 6.54 -2.41
N TRP A 101 0.07 7.64 -1.95
CA TRP A 101 -0.06 8.94 -2.59
C TRP A 101 1.12 9.16 -3.52
N VAL A 102 0.84 9.53 -4.76
CA VAL A 102 1.84 9.71 -5.82
C VAL A 102 1.58 11.01 -6.57
N ASP A 103 2.55 11.43 -7.37
CA ASP A 103 2.40 12.65 -8.17
C ASP A 103 1.68 12.39 -9.49
N ASP A 104 1.86 11.21 -10.09
CA ASP A 104 1.32 10.91 -11.41
C ASP A 104 0.73 9.49 -11.46
N VAL A 105 -0.58 9.42 -11.26
CA VAL A 105 -1.31 8.14 -11.26
C VAL A 105 -1.26 7.48 -12.64
N ASP A 106 -1.40 8.26 -13.70
CA ASP A 106 -1.44 7.71 -15.06
C ASP A 106 -0.10 7.10 -15.49
N ALA A 107 1.01 7.69 -15.05
CA ALA A 107 2.33 7.14 -15.33
C ALA A 107 2.49 5.78 -14.64
N ILE A 108 2.04 5.66 -13.41
CA ILE A 108 2.09 4.39 -12.67
C ILE A 108 1.17 3.36 -13.33
N HIS A 109 0.01 3.78 -13.80
CA HIS A 109 -0.90 2.89 -14.53
C HIS A 109 -0.24 2.30 -15.78
N ARG A 110 0.38 3.15 -16.60
CA ARG A 110 1.09 2.68 -17.80
C ARG A 110 2.18 1.68 -17.43
N HIS A 111 2.93 1.99 -16.39
CA HIS A 111 3.98 1.11 -15.91
C HIS A 111 3.43 -0.23 -15.42
N CYS A 112 2.36 -0.23 -14.67
CA CYS A 112 1.69 -1.45 -14.20
C CYS A 112 1.25 -2.33 -15.38
N LEU A 113 0.67 -1.73 -16.42
CA LEU A 113 0.26 -2.47 -17.60
C LEU A 113 1.46 -3.09 -18.32
N GLU A 114 2.55 -2.35 -18.47
CA GLU A 114 3.78 -2.86 -19.07
C GLU A 114 4.37 -4.02 -18.30
N GLN A 115 4.27 -3.99 -17.00
CA GLN A 115 4.80 -5.02 -16.11
C GLN A 115 3.83 -6.19 -15.88
N GLY A 116 2.62 -6.12 -16.44
CA GLY A 116 1.64 -7.18 -16.30
C GLY A 116 1.03 -7.30 -14.90
N LEU A 117 0.99 -6.20 -14.14
CA LEU A 117 0.37 -6.20 -12.82
C LEU A 117 -1.15 -6.13 -12.93
N GLU A 118 -1.84 -6.71 -11.95
CA GLU A 118 -3.29 -6.78 -11.94
C GLU A 118 -3.89 -5.44 -11.51
N VAL A 119 -4.39 -4.67 -12.47
CA VAL A 119 -5.08 -3.41 -12.22
C VAL A 119 -6.57 -3.72 -12.06
N THR A 120 -7.10 -3.52 -10.87
CA THR A 120 -8.52 -3.81 -10.57
C THR A 120 -9.42 -2.60 -10.75
N TRP A 121 -8.85 -1.40 -10.84
CA TRP A 121 -9.58 -0.17 -11.10
C TRP A 121 -8.68 0.79 -11.87
N PRO A 122 -9.06 1.22 -13.07
CA PRO A 122 -8.22 2.13 -13.86
C PRO A 122 -8.24 3.55 -13.28
N PRO A 123 -7.27 4.40 -13.67
CA PRO A 123 -7.26 5.79 -13.21
C PRO A 123 -8.58 6.49 -13.47
N THR A 124 -9.16 7.05 -12.43
CA THR A 124 -10.50 7.66 -12.48
C THR A 124 -10.52 8.84 -11.52
N ASP A 125 -11.11 9.95 -11.99
CA ASP A 125 -11.39 11.10 -11.14
C ASP A 125 -12.65 10.80 -10.32
N MET A 126 -12.47 10.70 -9.02
CA MET A 126 -13.53 10.29 -8.11
C MET A 126 -14.28 11.49 -7.52
N PRO A 127 -15.53 11.31 -7.10
CA PRO A 127 -16.30 12.40 -6.53
C PRO A 127 -15.71 13.05 -5.28
N TRP A 128 -14.81 12.36 -4.62
CA TRP A 128 -14.12 12.88 -3.42
C TRP A 128 -12.82 13.61 -3.74
N ASN A 129 -12.72 14.11 -4.95
CA ASN A 129 -11.65 15.01 -5.38
C ASN A 129 -10.26 14.38 -5.41
N VAL A 130 -10.20 13.14 -5.83
CA VAL A 130 -8.98 12.35 -5.97
C VAL A 130 -9.00 11.62 -7.30
N ARG A 131 -7.84 11.57 -7.97
CA ARG A 131 -7.67 10.64 -9.08
C ARG A 131 -7.00 9.39 -8.54
N GLU A 132 -7.61 8.25 -8.75
CA GLU A 132 -7.11 6.99 -8.18
C GLU A 132 -7.21 5.82 -9.12
N MET A 133 -6.34 4.87 -8.91
CA MET A 133 -6.37 3.54 -9.51
C MET A 133 -6.13 2.50 -8.43
N HIS A 134 -6.44 1.25 -8.70
CA HIS A 134 -6.15 0.16 -7.77
C HIS A 134 -5.33 -0.92 -8.46
N VAL A 135 -4.31 -1.44 -7.75
CA VAL A 135 -3.48 -2.56 -8.21
C VAL A 135 -3.44 -3.62 -7.12
N ARG A 136 -3.55 -4.89 -7.52
CA ARG A 136 -3.67 -5.99 -6.57
C ARG A 136 -2.44 -6.87 -6.58
N HIS A 137 -1.86 -7.04 -5.40
CA HIS A 137 -0.77 -7.96 -5.11
C HIS A 137 -1.28 -9.43 -5.18
N PRO A 138 -0.42 -10.41 -5.51
CA PRO A 138 -0.82 -11.81 -5.61
C PRO A 138 -1.50 -12.40 -4.37
N ASP A 139 -1.18 -11.91 -3.18
CA ASP A 139 -1.81 -12.37 -1.94
C ASP A 139 -3.09 -11.59 -1.58
N GLY A 140 -3.58 -10.77 -2.50
CA GLY A 140 -4.85 -10.08 -2.33
C GLY A 140 -4.75 -8.70 -1.70
N HIS A 141 -3.56 -8.22 -1.36
CA HIS A 141 -3.39 -6.85 -0.89
C HIS A 141 -3.65 -5.88 -2.04
N VAL A 142 -4.39 -4.82 -1.78
CA VAL A 142 -4.74 -3.85 -2.80
C VAL A 142 -4.15 -2.49 -2.44
N PHE A 143 -3.48 -1.90 -3.40
CA PHE A 143 -2.90 -0.57 -3.27
C PHE A 143 -3.75 0.41 -4.06
N ARG A 144 -4.32 1.38 -3.34
CA ARG A 144 -5.05 2.50 -3.90
C ARG A 144 -4.03 3.59 -4.18
N ILE A 145 -3.69 3.76 -5.44
CA ILE A 145 -2.66 4.73 -5.88
C ILE A 145 -3.37 5.99 -6.31
N SER A 146 -3.07 7.10 -5.65
CA SER A 146 -3.90 8.28 -5.71
C SER A 146 -3.10 9.57 -5.70
N ARG A 147 -3.70 10.61 -6.26
CA ARG A 147 -3.29 11.99 -6.05
C ARG A 147 -4.53 12.86 -5.84
N GLY A 148 -4.36 13.93 -5.08
CA GLY A 148 -5.42 14.92 -4.99
C GLY A 148 -5.61 15.63 -6.32
N LEU A 149 -6.85 15.92 -6.68
CA LEU A 149 -7.14 16.79 -7.81
C LEU A 149 -6.95 18.24 -7.37
N GLU A 150 -6.36 19.04 -8.26
CA GLU A 150 -6.17 20.44 -7.97
C GLU A 150 -7.53 21.14 -7.89
N GLU A 151 -7.71 21.90 -6.81
CA GLU A 151 -8.87 22.76 -6.73
C GLU A 151 -8.69 23.93 -7.68
N THR A 152 -9.64 24.08 -8.60
CA THR A 152 -9.72 25.30 -9.40
C THR A 152 -10.29 26.39 -8.53
N VAL A 153 -9.48 27.35 -8.24
CA VAL A 153 -9.89 28.53 -7.49
C VAL A 153 -10.58 29.52 -8.42
#